data_08d503b2315c2908027ce82485aee707
#
_entry.id   08d503b2315c2908027ce82485aee707
#
_cell.length_a   1.000
_cell.length_b   1.000
_cell.length_c   1.000
_cell.angle_alpha   90.00
_cell.angle_beta   90.00
_cell.angle_gamma   90.00
#
_symmetry.space_group_name_H-M   'P 1'
#
loop_
_entity.id
_entity.type
_entity.pdbx_description
1 polymer ?
#
loop_
_entity_poly.entity_id
_entity_poly.type
_entity_poly.pdbx_seq_one_letter_code
_entity_poly.pdbx_strand_id
1 'polypeptide(L)' 'MRQVILYPGEDGYFVAECPSLPGCISQGKTREEAIENIREAIQLYIEVLQEKGQPIPAEKYETLLVAV' A
#
# COMPACT_ATOMS: atom_id res chain seq x y z
N MET A 1 -3.33 7.87 -8.60
CA MET A 1 -3.12 6.43 -8.35
C MET A 1 -1.86 6.17 -7.56
N ARG A 2 -1.90 5.16 -6.71
CA ARG A 2 -0.74 4.77 -5.89
C ARG A 2 -0.30 3.36 -6.28
N GLN A 3 1.00 3.14 -6.30
CA GLN A 3 1.53 1.82 -6.53
C GLN A 3 1.56 1.03 -5.24
N VAL A 4 1.23 -0.24 -5.34
CA VAL A 4 1.17 -1.15 -4.21
C VAL A 4 2.03 -2.37 -4.54
N ILE A 5 2.83 -2.80 -3.56
CA ILE A 5 3.60 -4.04 -3.65
C ILE A 5 2.82 -5.12 -2.92
N LEU A 6 2.67 -6.27 -3.56
CA LEU A 6 1.97 -7.41 -2.98
C LEU A 6 2.97 -8.57 -2.88
N TYR A 7 3.07 -9.19 -1.70
CA TYR A 7 3.98 -10.32 -1.52
C TYR A 7 3.44 -11.28 -0.46
N PRO A 8 3.86 -12.54 -0.51
CA PRO A 8 3.43 -13.51 0.48
C PRO A 8 4.05 -13.18 1.84
N GLY A 9 3.20 -13.21 2.87
CA GLY A 9 3.63 -13.05 4.25
C GLY A 9 3.73 -14.39 4.94
N GLU A 10 3.77 -14.37 6.27
CA GLU A 10 3.82 -15.58 7.08
C GLU A 10 2.43 -16.23 7.15
N ASP A 11 2.41 -17.54 7.40
CA ASP A 11 1.20 -18.32 7.65
C ASP A 11 0.16 -18.24 6.51
N GLY A 12 0.65 -18.10 5.28
CA GLY A 12 -0.24 -18.08 4.12
C GLY A 12 -0.99 -16.79 3.90
N TYR A 13 -0.66 -15.75 4.65
CA TYR A 13 -1.23 -14.42 4.44
C TYR A 13 -0.53 -13.71 3.30
N PHE A 14 -1.23 -12.78 2.69
CA PHE A 14 -0.64 -11.86 1.72
C PHE A 14 -0.46 -10.50 2.36
N VAL A 15 0.65 -9.84 2.04
CA VAL A 15 0.95 -8.50 2.53
C VAL A 15 0.89 -7.53 1.36
N ALA A 16 0.30 -6.37 1.59
CA ALA A 16 0.26 -5.29 0.63
C ALA A 16 0.85 -4.05 1.27
N GLU A 17 1.66 -3.35 0.50
CA GLU A 17 2.38 -2.17 1.01
C GLU A 17 2.32 -1.07 -0.03
N CYS A 18 2.10 0.16 0.43
CA CYS A 18 2.15 1.35 -0.42
C CYS A 18 3.46 2.09 -0.15
N PRO A 19 4.50 1.90 -1.00
CA PRO A 19 5.82 2.45 -0.70
C PRO A 19 5.88 3.98 -0.63
N SER A 20 5.01 4.67 -1.35
CA SER A 20 4.99 6.14 -1.34
C SER A 20 4.38 6.73 -0.08
N LEU A 21 3.75 5.90 0.75
CA LEU A 21 3.17 6.33 2.03
C LEU A 21 3.86 5.55 3.14
N PRO A 22 4.86 6.13 3.82
CA PRO A 22 5.64 5.39 4.82
C PRO A 22 4.77 4.75 5.90
N GLY A 23 4.99 3.45 6.12
CA GLY A 23 4.24 2.70 7.11
C GLY A 23 2.86 2.24 6.69
N CYS A 24 2.43 2.52 5.46
CA CYS A 24 1.12 2.10 4.98
C CYS A 24 1.19 0.66 4.48
N ILE A 25 0.89 -0.28 5.36
CA ILE A 25 0.98 -1.71 5.12
C ILE A 25 -0.32 -2.36 5.60
N SER A 26 -0.77 -3.36 4.87
CA SER A 26 -1.94 -4.14 5.27
C SER A 26 -1.74 -5.59 4.87
N GLN A 27 -2.66 -6.45 5.26
CA GLN A 27 -2.59 -7.86 4.94
C GLN A 27 -3.98 -8.46 4.79
N GLY A 28 -4.02 -9.65 4.24
CA GLY A 28 -5.26 -10.40 4.08
C GLY A 28 -4.99 -11.88 3.90
N LYS A 29 -6.00 -12.70 4.11
CA LYS A 29 -5.88 -14.15 3.95
C LYS A 29 -5.80 -14.55 2.49
N THR A 30 -6.32 -13.72 1.61
CA THR A 30 -6.26 -13.90 0.17
C THR A 30 -5.61 -12.69 -0.46
N ARG A 31 -5.18 -12.85 -1.70
CA ARG A 31 -4.63 -11.76 -2.49
C ARG A 31 -5.66 -10.61 -2.60
N GLU A 32 -6.89 -10.96 -2.89
CA GLU A 32 -7.97 -9.99 -3.08
C GLU A 32 -8.27 -9.24 -1.79
N GLU A 33 -8.25 -9.93 -0.66
CA GLU A 33 -8.48 -9.32 0.64
C GLU A 33 -7.36 -8.34 0.99
N ALA A 34 -6.10 -8.72 0.72
CA ALA A 34 -4.97 -7.83 0.97
C ALA A 34 -5.07 -6.55 0.12
N ILE A 35 -5.50 -6.68 -1.13
CA ILE A 35 -5.68 -5.54 -2.02
C ILE A 35 -6.79 -4.62 -1.51
N GLU A 36 -7.90 -5.18 -1.09
CA GLU A 36 -9.01 -4.38 -0.55
C GLU A 36 -8.59 -3.67 0.73
N ASN A 37 -7.88 -4.38 1.60
CA ASN A 37 -7.42 -3.80 2.86
C ASN A 37 -6.41 -2.68 2.67
N ILE A 38 -5.48 -2.83 1.73
CA ILE A 38 -4.52 -1.75 1.48
C ILE A 38 -5.20 -0.53 0.85
N ARG A 39 -6.23 -0.73 0.05
CA ARG A 39 -7.00 0.37 -0.51
C ARG A 39 -7.61 1.21 0.60
N GLU A 40 -8.23 0.58 1.58
CA GLU A 40 -8.78 1.27 2.75
C GLU A 40 -7.70 1.96 3.57
N ALA A 41 -6.58 1.28 3.77
CA ALA A 41 -5.46 1.84 4.53
C ALA A 41 -4.91 3.10 3.87
N ILE A 42 -4.80 3.11 2.55
CA ILE A 42 -4.36 4.29 1.80
C ILE A 42 -5.34 5.45 1.99
N GLN A 43 -6.63 5.18 1.89
CA GLN A 43 -7.64 6.22 2.05
C GLN A 43 -7.59 6.84 3.45
N LEU A 44 -7.49 6.00 4.48
CA LEU A 44 -7.39 6.47 5.86
C LEU A 44 -6.11 7.27 6.09
N TYR A 45 -5.00 6.79 5.53
CA TYR A 45 -3.70 7.47 5.65
C TYR A 45 -3.79 8.89 5.10
N ILE A 46 -4.37 9.04 3.91
CA ILE A 46 -4.52 10.34 3.27
C ILE A 46 -5.47 11.23 4.05
N GLU A 47 -6.58 10.69 4.54
CA GLU A 47 -7.54 11.44 5.34
C GLU A 47 -6.90 12.01 6.60
N VAL A 48 -6.07 11.22 7.30
CA VAL A 48 -5.38 11.68 8.50
C VAL A 48 -4.42 12.83 8.17
N LEU A 49 -3.68 12.72 7.07
CA LEU A 49 -2.78 13.80 6.65
C LEU A 49 -3.56 15.07 6.35
N GLN A 50 -4.69 14.96 5.67
CA GLN A 50 -5.53 16.10 5.35
C GLN A 50 -6.07 16.78 6.60
N GLU A 51 -6.51 16.00 7.57
CA GLU A 51 -7.01 16.52 8.85
C GLU A 51 -5.94 17.28 9.60
N LYS A 52 -4.69 16.80 9.53
CA LYS A 52 -3.57 17.45 10.20
C LYS A 52 -2.98 18.61 9.40
N GLY A 53 -3.48 18.85 8.19
CA GLY A 53 -2.93 19.87 7.31
C GLY A 53 -1.53 19.56 6.82
N GLN A 54 -1.15 18.28 6.80
CA GLN A 54 0.17 17.86 6.35
C GLN A 54 0.16 17.55 4.86
N PRO A 55 1.28 17.76 4.17
CA PRO A 55 1.35 17.46 2.75
C PRO A 55 1.22 15.95 2.50
N ILE A 56 0.52 15.61 1.43
CA ILE A 56 0.37 14.22 0.99
C ILE A 56 1.56 13.88 0.11
N PRO A 57 2.36 12.84 0.45
CA PRO A 57 3.49 12.46 -0.39
C PRO A 57 3.05 12.11 -1.81
N ALA A 58 3.79 12.59 -2.79
CA ALA A 58 3.51 12.30 -4.18
C ALA A 58 3.88 10.86 -4.52
N GLU A 59 3.17 10.28 -5.48
CA GLU A 59 3.54 8.98 -6.03
C GLU A 59 4.78 9.17 -6.90
N LYS A 60 5.90 8.61 -6.47
CA LYS A 60 7.19 8.81 -7.15
C LYS A 60 7.88 7.50 -7.54
N TYR A 61 7.22 6.38 -7.28
CA TYR A 61 7.79 5.08 -7.61
C TYR A 61 7.23 4.58 -8.93
N GLU A 62 8.06 3.87 -9.64
CA GLU A 62 7.72 3.28 -10.92
C GLU A 62 8.04 1.79 -10.85
N THR A 63 7.12 0.96 -11.30
CA THR A 63 7.31 -0.49 -11.29
C THR A 63 7.80 -0.93 -12.66
N LEU A 64 8.95 -1.61 -12.68
CA LEU A 64 9.55 -2.08 -13.91
C LEU A 64 9.76 -3.59 -13.85
N LEU A 65 9.54 -4.25 -14.98
CA LEU A 65 9.93 -5.64 -15.14
C LEU A 65 11.22 -5.67 -15.95
N VAL A 66 12.26 -6.22 -15.35
CA VAL A 66 13.57 -6.28 -15.99
C VAL A 66 13.97 -7.74 -16.17
N ALA A 67 14.29 -8.10 -17.38
CA ALA A 67 14.78 -9.45 -17.70
C ALA A 67 16.24 -9.57 -17.27
N VAL A 68 16.54 -10.56 -16.45
CA VAL A 68 17.90 -10.86 -15.97
C VAL A 68 18.24 -12.33 -16.17
#